data_494cfb37cbef5cf104b3c9fbc55ab441
#
_entry.id   494cfb37cbef5cf104b3c9fbc55ab441
#
_cell.length_a   1.000
_cell.length_b   1.000
_cell.length_c   1.000
_cell.angle_alpha   90.00
_cell.angle_beta   90.00
_cell.angle_gamma   90.00
#
_symmetry.space_group_name_H-M   'P 1'
#
loop_
_entity.id
_entity.type
_entity.pdbx_description
1 polymer ?
#
loop_
_entity_poly.entity_id
_entity_poly.type
_entity_poly.pdbx_seq_one_letter_code
_entity_poly.pdbx_strand_id
1 'polypeptide(L)'
;MKKTKLLIIAMVFFSVNTFAQITVTDADLVGVGDIIYQASDTVPGSAITPGNAGTNQTWDFSTLQESSTGNLLFISPIGTAYQNQYPNANLCMNDNGSLSYYNKTSTGLFIHGINDTVFHSPTLFYPLPLTYGLTISDGPILIIDNVITGPLLSLALPPSTVSILSNGLANRADTALIKIINTTDFLVDASGTITIPLGTFDILRLKSIKYTNSELDIYCSDTISGIGTWINNVPFSSIPFLGGFSNNETEYKYEWITDNASVAFLLAEIIVDSADNIINGVSFQTTAPSYINESNQDIFNIYPIPATYSLNIEANSTDLATYKMYDINGNLISENTFTKNTKLDLSHLAKGNYLLNISTKGGSITKKIIVK
;
A
#
# COMPACT_ATOMS: atom_id res chain seq x y z
N MET A 1 24.55 73.73 -32.82
CA MET A 1 25.02 72.43 -32.30
C MET A 1 23.91 71.83 -31.44
N LYS A 2 23.15 70.86 -31.96
CA LYS A 2 22.09 70.14 -31.21
C LYS A 2 22.74 68.92 -30.55
N LYS A 3 22.71 68.86 -29.22
CA LYS A 3 23.17 67.70 -28.45
C LYS A 3 22.06 66.64 -28.40
N THR A 4 22.23 65.54 -29.16
CA THR A 4 21.36 64.34 -29.06
C THR A 4 21.71 63.60 -27.79
N LYS A 5 20.74 63.47 -26.88
CA LYS A 5 20.89 62.60 -25.69
C LYS A 5 20.50 61.20 -26.09
N LEU A 6 21.47 60.27 -26.02
CA LEU A 6 21.28 58.83 -26.23
C LEU A 6 20.72 58.24 -24.94
N LEU A 7 19.44 57.78 -25.00
CA LEU A 7 18.81 57.08 -23.85
C LEU A 7 19.11 55.58 -23.98
N ILE A 8 20.00 55.06 -23.13
CA ILE A 8 20.27 53.63 -23.05
C ILE A 8 19.21 53.02 -22.14
N ILE A 9 18.26 52.28 -22.71
CA ILE A 9 17.33 51.42 -21.96
C ILE A 9 18.04 50.13 -21.61
N ALA A 10 18.43 49.96 -20.37
CA ALA A 10 18.94 48.71 -19.82
C ALA A 10 17.76 47.72 -19.70
N MET A 11 17.65 46.76 -20.63
CA MET A 11 16.69 45.69 -20.55
C MET A 11 17.18 44.67 -19.53
N VAL A 12 16.64 44.69 -18.34
CA VAL A 12 16.91 43.66 -17.32
C VAL A 12 16.15 42.42 -17.70
N PHE A 13 16.88 41.43 -18.23
CA PHE A 13 16.33 40.08 -18.44
C PHE A 13 16.17 39.42 -17.05
N PHE A 14 14.99 39.40 -16.50
CA PHE A 14 14.65 38.45 -15.47
C PHE A 14 14.57 37.05 -16.13
N SER A 15 15.59 36.24 -15.90
CA SER A 15 15.49 34.81 -16.19
C SER A 15 14.50 34.21 -15.18
N VAL A 16 13.25 34.10 -15.60
CA VAL A 16 12.29 33.26 -14.89
C VAL A 16 12.73 31.83 -15.18
N ASN A 17 13.28 31.13 -14.19
CA ASN A 17 13.46 29.69 -14.27
C ASN A 17 12.06 29.09 -14.28
N THR A 18 11.49 28.88 -15.47
CA THR A 18 10.30 28.05 -15.61
C THR A 18 10.77 26.61 -15.49
N PHE A 19 10.67 26.02 -14.31
CA PHE A 19 10.69 24.57 -14.21
C PHE A 19 9.51 24.05 -15.04
N ALA A 20 9.78 23.17 -15.99
CA ALA A 20 8.72 22.48 -16.71
C ALA A 20 7.94 21.67 -15.67
N GLN A 21 6.67 21.96 -15.52
CA GLN A 21 5.81 21.16 -14.65
C GLN A 21 5.72 19.76 -15.24
N ILE A 22 5.94 18.75 -14.39
CA ILE A 22 5.78 17.36 -14.80
C ILE A 22 4.31 17.05 -15.09
N THR A 23 4.10 16.03 -15.89
CA THR A 23 2.78 15.43 -16.15
C THR A 23 2.89 13.95 -15.91
N VAL A 24 2.04 13.42 -15.02
CA VAL A 24 2.03 11.98 -14.73
C VAL A 24 0.91 11.33 -15.52
N THR A 25 1.26 10.34 -16.31
CA THR A 25 0.37 9.58 -17.18
C THR A 25 0.23 8.13 -16.69
N ASP A 26 -0.59 7.33 -17.37
CA ASP A 26 -0.69 5.90 -17.07
C ASP A 26 0.63 5.14 -17.32
N ALA A 27 1.48 5.63 -18.21
CA ALA A 27 2.79 5.04 -18.47
C ALA A 27 3.78 5.24 -17.30
N ASP A 28 3.58 6.27 -16.49
CA ASP A 28 4.45 6.62 -15.35
C ASP A 28 4.01 5.90 -14.06
N LEU A 29 2.79 5.35 -14.04
CA LEU A 29 2.28 4.56 -12.90
C LEU A 29 2.68 3.09 -13.01
N VAL A 30 2.59 2.40 -11.88
CA VAL A 30 2.85 0.95 -11.75
C VAL A 30 2.20 0.11 -12.83
N GLY A 31 2.89 -0.94 -13.24
CA GLY A 31 2.45 -1.95 -14.18
C GLY A 31 2.61 -3.37 -13.64
N VAL A 32 2.17 -4.35 -14.43
CA VAL A 32 2.35 -5.77 -14.07
C VAL A 32 3.84 -6.12 -14.04
N GLY A 33 4.30 -6.62 -12.90
CA GLY A 33 5.69 -7.01 -12.63
C GLY A 33 6.40 -6.07 -11.66
N ASP A 34 5.83 -4.90 -11.36
CA ASP A 34 6.46 -3.94 -10.46
C ASP A 34 6.34 -4.39 -9.00
N ILE A 35 7.37 -4.07 -8.23
CA ILE A 35 7.43 -4.26 -6.78
C ILE A 35 7.80 -2.92 -6.16
N ILE A 36 6.91 -2.39 -5.34
CA ILE A 36 7.14 -1.14 -4.63
C ILE A 36 7.44 -1.44 -3.17
N TYR A 37 8.60 -1.03 -2.70
CA TYR A 37 8.97 -1.14 -1.29
C TYR A 37 8.56 0.13 -0.57
N GLN A 38 7.82 -0.04 0.51
CA GLN A 38 7.29 1.05 1.33
C GLN A 38 7.74 0.93 2.76
N ALA A 39 7.89 2.06 3.41
CA ALA A 39 8.09 2.18 4.84
C ALA A 39 7.06 3.16 5.43
N SER A 40 6.82 3.05 6.74
CA SER A 40 6.01 4.00 7.48
C SER A 40 6.80 4.54 8.65
N ASP A 41 6.78 5.87 8.81
CA ASP A 41 7.22 6.56 10.01
C ASP A 41 5.99 6.90 10.86
N THR A 42 5.81 6.22 11.98
CA THR A 42 4.62 6.37 12.84
C THR A 42 4.70 7.61 13.75
N VAL A 43 5.88 8.21 13.91
CA VAL A 43 6.11 9.40 14.73
C VAL A 43 7.06 10.34 13.99
N PRO A 44 6.62 10.92 12.86
CA PRO A 44 7.47 11.79 12.06
C PRO A 44 7.86 13.06 12.84
N GLY A 45 9.03 13.60 12.51
CA GLY A 45 9.48 14.86 13.10
C GLY A 45 8.52 16.02 12.80
N SER A 46 8.42 17.00 13.71
CA SER A 46 7.49 18.14 13.59
C SER A 46 7.72 19.05 12.37
N ALA A 47 8.85 18.90 11.68
CA ALA A 47 9.14 19.60 10.43
C ALA A 47 8.43 18.97 9.21
N ILE A 48 7.99 17.71 9.34
CA ILE A 48 7.23 17.00 8.30
C ILE A 48 5.79 17.51 8.33
N THR A 49 5.36 18.14 7.26
CA THR A 49 4.00 18.67 7.10
C THR A 49 3.56 18.59 5.64
N PRO A 50 2.26 18.64 5.35
CA PRO A 50 1.81 18.75 3.97
C PRO A 50 2.38 19.98 3.24
N GLY A 51 2.69 21.07 3.95
CA GLY A 51 3.18 22.31 3.38
C GLY A 51 2.08 23.10 2.65
N ASN A 52 2.49 24.16 1.95
CA ASN A 52 1.57 25.05 1.24
C ASN A 52 1.22 24.52 -0.15
N ALA A 53 0.06 24.93 -0.68
CA ALA A 53 -0.28 24.77 -2.08
C ALA A 53 0.54 25.75 -2.95
N GLY A 54 0.67 25.46 -4.24
CA GLY A 54 1.33 26.30 -5.24
C GLY A 54 2.45 25.62 -5.98
N THR A 55 3.09 26.35 -6.89
CA THR A 55 4.22 25.85 -7.68
C THR A 55 5.54 26.13 -7.00
N ASN A 56 6.60 25.40 -7.42
CA ASN A 56 7.97 25.54 -6.91
C ASN A 56 8.06 25.32 -5.39
N GLN A 57 7.26 24.44 -4.85
CA GLN A 57 7.31 24.03 -3.45
C GLN A 57 8.46 23.04 -3.21
N THR A 58 8.93 22.98 -1.98
CA THR A 58 9.95 22.01 -1.57
C THR A 58 9.54 21.33 -0.27
N TRP A 59 9.68 20.01 -0.24
CA TRP A 59 9.45 19.20 0.96
C TRP A 59 10.73 18.45 1.30
N ASP A 60 11.17 18.59 2.54
CA ASP A 60 12.31 17.82 3.06
C ASP A 60 11.81 16.76 4.04
N PHE A 61 11.63 15.54 3.50
CA PHE A 61 11.25 14.35 4.23
C PHE A 61 12.44 13.37 4.38
N SER A 62 13.67 13.86 4.21
CA SER A 62 14.89 13.06 4.29
C SER A 62 15.12 12.41 5.66
N THR A 63 14.48 12.93 6.70
CA THR A 63 14.61 12.46 8.08
C THR A 63 13.61 11.37 8.48
N LEU A 64 12.71 10.97 7.58
CA LEU A 64 11.74 9.90 7.84
C LEU A 64 12.45 8.60 8.24
N GLN A 65 11.89 7.90 9.22
CA GLN A 65 12.42 6.66 9.77
C GLN A 65 11.54 5.47 9.37
N GLU A 66 12.17 4.34 9.07
CA GLU A 66 11.47 3.09 8.75
C GLU A 66 11.01 2.38 10.03
N SER A 67 9.88 2.83 10.62
CA SER A 67 9.25 2.17 11.78
C SER A 67 8.67 0.80 11.42
N SER A 68 8.18 0.66 10.20
CA SER A 68 7.75 -0.60 9.58
C SER A 68 8.03 -0.56 8.10
N THR A 69 8.22 -1.74 7.50
CA THR A 69 8.46 -1.88 6.05
C THR A 69 7.55 -2.95 5.46
N GLY A 70 7.22 -2.80 4.20
CA GLY A 70 6.43 -3.73 3.42
C GLY A 70 6.71 -3.61 1.92
N ASN A 71 6.00 -4.41 1.14
CA ASN A 71 6.05 -4.28 -0.31
C ASN A 71 4.66 -4.48 -0.93
N LEU A 72 4.42 -3.79 -2.02
CA LEU A 72 3.25 -3.96 -2.88
C LEU A 72 3.70 -4.66 -4.15
N LEU A 73 3.06 -5.78 -4.47
CA LEU A 73 3.33 -6.53 -5.69
C LEU A 73 2.24 -6.22 -6.71
N PHE A 74 2.62 -5.71 -7.88
CA PHE A 74 1.69 -5.45 -8.97
C PHE A 74 1.74 -6.60 -9.98
N ILE A 75 0.68 -7.37 -10.04
CA ILE A 75 0.60 -8.63 -10.80
C ILE A 75 -0.54 -8.59 -11.82
N SER A 76 -0.51 -9.54 -12.77
CA SER A 76 -1.67 -9.78 -13.62
C SER A 76 -2.86 -10.24 -12.79
N PRO A 77 -4.09 -9.76 -13.03
CA PRO A 77 -5.30 -10.33 -12.44
C PRO A 77 -5.50 -11.81 -12.80
N ILE A 78 -4.97 -12.23 -13.96
CA ILE A 78 -5.09 -13.61 -14.46
C ILE A 78 -4.29 -14.55 -13.57
N GLY A 79 -4.94 -15.61 -13.08
CA GLY A 79 -4.34 -16.59 -12.17
C GLY A 79 -4.54 -16.26 -10.69
N THR A 80 -5.11 -15.10 -10.35
CA THR A 80 -5.46 -14.76 -8.98
C THR A 80 -6.75 -15.44 -8.52
N ALA A 81 -6.96 -15.53 -7.20
CA ALA A 81 -8.09 -16.26 -6.59
C ALA A 81 -9.47 -15.74 -7.05
N TYR A 82 -9.60 -14.43 -7.29
CA TYR A 82 -10.89 -13.80 -7.59
C TYR A 82 -10.99 -13.25 -9.01
N GLN A 83 -10.10 -13.64 -9.93
CA GLN A 83 -10.03 -13.10 -11.31
C GLN A 83 -11.37 -13.08 -12.04
N ASN A 84 -12.20 -14.11 -11.84
CA ASN A 84 -13.49 -14.25 -12.53
C ASN A 84 -14.54 -13.23 -12.10
N GLN A 85 -14.35 -12.60 -10.94
CA GLN A 85 -15.22 -11.53 -10.42
C GLN A 85 -14.85 -10.16 -10.99
N TYR A 86 -13.64 -10.03 -11.57
CA TYR A 86 -13.06 -8.77 -12.05
C TYR A 86 -12.67 -8.83 -13.54
N PRO A 87 -13.62 -9.09 -14.47
CA PRO A 87 -13.30 -9.30 -15.88
C PRO A 87 -12.70 -8.10 -16.58
N ASN A 88 -12.89 -6.89 -16.03
CA ASN A 88 -12.38 -5.64 -16.59
C ASN A 88 -11.06 -5.16 -15.93
N ALA A 89 -10.58 -5.87 -14.92
CA ALA A 89 -9.31 -5.52 -14.29
C ALA A 89 -8.13 -5.91 -15.19
N ASN A 90 -7.16 -5.01 -15.34
CA ASN A 90 -5.92 -5.27 -16.08
C ASN A 90 -4.67 -5.19 -15.18
N LEU A 91 -4.86 -4.83 -13.90
CA LEU A 91 -3.81 -4.76 -12.89
C LEU A 91 -4.37 -5.24 -11.54
N CYS A 92 -3.56 -6.00 -10.79
CA CYS A 92 -3.89 -6.44 -9.44
C CYS A 92 -2.74 -6.11 -8.50
N MET A 93 -3.02 -5.41 -7.42
CA MET A 93 -2.07 -5.16 -6.34
C MET A 93 -2.25 -6.22 -5.27
N ASN A 94 -1.16 -6.85 -4.89
CA ASN A 94 -1.09 -7.79 -3.77
C ASN A 94 -0.31 -7.15 -2.62
N ASP A 95 -1.00 -6.87 -1.54
CA ASP A 95 -0.44 -6.41 -0.29
C ASP A 95 -0.61 -7.52 0.77
N ASN A 96 0.46 -8.26 1.02
CA ASN A 96 0.50 -9.35 2.01
C ASN A 96 -0.68 -10.36 1.88
N GLY A 97 -1.11 -10.65 0.65
CA GLY A 97 -2.22 -11.57 0.36
C GLY A 97 -3.58 -10.88 0.18
N SER A 98 -3.72 -9.61 0.49
CA SER A 98 -4.88 -8.81 0.11
C SER A 98 -4.77 -8.38 -1.34
N LEU A 99 -5.76 -8.71 -2.16
CA LEU A 99 -5.77 -8.48 -3.60
C LEU A 99 -6.72 -7.34 -3.95
N SER A 100 -6.19 -6.24 -4.46
CA SER A 100 -6.97 -5.12 -4.98
C SER A 100 -6.95 -5.12 -6.51
N TYR A 101 -8.11 -5.04 -7.14
CA TYR A 101 -8.29 -5.18 -8.58
C TYR A 101 -8.54 -3.84 -9.24
N TYR A 102 -7.69 -3.49 -10.20
CA TYR A 102 -7.72 -2.20 -10.88
C TYR A 102 -7.90 -2.34 -12.39
N ASN A 103 -8.55 -1.34 -12.98
CA ASN A 103 -8.47 -1.05 -14.40
C ASN A 103 -7.65 0.22 -14.60
N LYS A 104 -6.42 0.08 -15.13
CA LYS A 104 -5.54 1.18 -15.48
C LYS A 104 -5.80 1.58 -16.92
N THR A 105 -6.13 2.85 -17.13
CA THR A 105 -6.42 3.47 -18.44
C THR A 105 -5.71 4.82 -18.55
N SER A 106 -5.70 5.41 -19.74
CA SER A 106 -5.16 6.76 -19.95
C SER A 106 -5.96 7.87 -19.25
N THR A 107 -7.16 7.57 -18.74
CA THR A 107 -8.03 8.54 -18.05
C THR A 107 -8.07 8.36 -16.53
N GLY A 108 -7.52 7.28 -16.03
CA GLY A 108 -7.45 7.01 -14.59
C GLY A 108 -7.14 5.58 -14.23
N LEU A 109 -6.81 5.40 -12.98
CA LEU A 109 -6.71 4.10 -12.31
C LEU A 109 -7.99 3.90 -11.50
N PHE A 110 -8.80 2.91 -11.88
CA PHE A 110 -10.09 2.63 -11.25
C PHE A 110 -10.00 1.35 -10.44
N ILE A 111 -10.42 1.39 -9.18
CA ILE A 111 -10.51 0.19 -8.33
C ILE A 111 -11.91 -0.43 -8.47
N HIS A 112 -11.95 -1.75 -8.70
CA HIS A 112 -13.16 -2.54 -8.91
C HIS A 112 -13.58 -3.33 -7.67
N GLY A 113 -12.66 -3.54 -6.74
CA GLY A 113 -12.91 -4.26 -5.50
C GLY A 113 -11.65 -4.84 -4.87
N ILE A 114 -11.83 -5.47 -3.73
CA ILE A 114 -10.76 -6.04 -2.90
C ILE A 114 -11.16 -7.47 -2.51
N ASN A 115 -10.29 -8.44 -2.77
CA ASN A 115 -10.52 -9.86 -2.55
C ASN A 115 -11.82 -10.32 -3.24
N ASP A 116 -12.77 -10.87 -2.49
CA ASP A 116 -14.10 -11.29 -2.95
C ASP A 116 -15.17 -10.18 -2.88
N THR A 117 -14.80 -9.01 -2.38
CA THR A 117 -15.70 -7.86 -2.26
C THR A 117 -15.65 -7.03 -3.55
N VAL A 118 -16.56 -7.32 -4.46
CA VAL A 118 -16.74 -6.57 -5.72
C VAL A 118 -17.50 -5.28 -5.43
N PHE A 119 -16.97 -4.15 -5.86
CA PHE A 119 -17.66 -2.88 -5.76
C PHE A 119 -18.85 -2.82 -6.74
N HIS A 120 -19.97 -2.27 -6.31
CA HIS A 120 -21.15 -2.11 -7.14
C HIS A 120 -20.84 -1.29 -8.40
N SER A 121 -20.00 -0.26 -8.24
CA SER A 121 -19.42 0.51 -9.35
C SER A 121 -17.94 0.76 -9.06
N PRO A 122 -17.08 0.70 -10.08
CA PRO A 122 -15.67 1.08 -9.92
C PRO A 122 -15.56 2.53 -9.46
N THR A 123 -14.59 2.82 -8.61
CA THR A 123 -14.30 4.19 -8.16
C THR A 123 -12.90 4.61 -8.59
N LEU A 124 -12.74 5.88 -8.85
CA LEU A 124 -11.48 6.47 -9.28
C LEU A 124 -10.48 6.42 -8.11
N PHE A 125 -9.33 5.77 -8.34
CA PHE A 125 -8.22 5.72 -7.39
C PHE A 125 -7.22 6.84 -7.66
N TYR A 126 -6.85 7.03 -8.95
CA TYR A 126 -6.09 8.18 -9.44
C TYR A 126 -6.69 8.71 -10.74
N PRO A 127 -7.00 10.02 -10.83
CA PRO A 127 -7.30 10.66 -12.13
C PRO A 127 -6.03 10.74 -12.97
N LEU A 128 -6.16 10.62 -14.30
CA LEU A 128 -5.04 10.74 -15.24
C LEU A 128 -5.45 11.54 -16.47
N PRO A 129 -4.53 12.28 -17.10
CA PRO A 129 -3.20 12.59 -16.61
C PRO A 129 -3.23 13.56 -15.43
N LEU A 130 -2.29 13.41 -14.47
CA LEU A 130 -2.12 14.40 -13.42
C LEU A 130 -1.31 15.57 -13.95
N THR A 131 -1.87 16.76 -13.81
CA THR A 131 -1.22 18.05 -14.11
C THR A 131 -1.54 19.04 -13.01
N TYR A 132 -0.66 19.99 -12.74
CA TYR A 132 -0.94 21.03 -11.76
C TYR A 132 -2.24 21.78 -12.06
N GLY A 133 -3.09 21.94 -11.05
CA GLY A 133 -4.40 22.59 -11.15
C GLY A 133 -5.54 21.65 -11.59
N LEU A 134 -5.28 20.37 -11.89
CA LEU A 134 -6.33 19.40 -12.15
C LEU A 134 -7.28 19.32 -10.96
N THR A 135 -8.57 19.42 -11.21
CA THR A 135 -9.64 19.25 -10.22
C THR A 135 -10.70 18.30 -10.78
N ILE A 136 -10.98 17.23 -10.07
CA ILE A 136 -11.98 16.22 -10.44
C ILE A 136 -12.75 15.81 -9.19
N SER A 137 -14.07 15.61 -9.32
CA SER A 137 -14.91 14.98 -8.30
C SER A 137 -15.44 13.67 -8.87
N ASP A 138 -15.23 12.57 -8.15
CA ASP A 138 -15.72 11.22 -8.47
C ASP A 138 -16.79 10.83 -7.46
N GLY A 139 -18.04 10.77 -7.90
CA GLY A 139 -19.14 10.37 -7.04
C GLY A 139 -20.34 11.32 -7.06
N PRO A 140 -21.39 11.04 -6.26
CA PRO A 140 -21.50 9.91 -5.31
C PRO A 140 -21.59 8.54 -6.00
N ILE A 141 -20.80 7.57 -5.55
CA ILE A 141 -20.73 6.21 -6.10
C ILE A 141 -21.13 5.22 -5.01
N LEU A 142 -22.10 4.35 -5.32
CA LEU A 142 -22.44 3.21 -4.48
C LEU A 142 -21.33 2.15 -4.58
N ILE A 143 -20.62 1.92 -3.48
CA ILE A 143 -19.51 0.96 -3.40
C ILE A 143 -20.04 -0.40 -2.96
N ILE A 144 -20.80 -0.44 -1.87
CA ILE A 144 -21.34 -1.66 -1.26
C ILE A 144 -22.84 -1.50 -1.08
N ASP A 145 -23.56 -2.57 -1.42
CA ASP A 145 -24.99 -2.75 -1.18
C ASP A 145 -25.20 -4.20 -0.71
N ASN A 146 -25.00 -4.40 0.59
CA ASN A 146 -25.02 -5.73 1.20
C ASN A 146 -26.25 -5.97 2.02
N VAL A 147 -26.88 -7.12 1.81
CA VAL A 147 -28.02 -7.63 2.61
C VAL A 147 -27.50 -8.59 3.67
N ILE A 148 -27.80 -8.31 4.92
CA ILE A 148 -27.46 -9.15 6.08
C ILE A 148 -28.75 -9.75 6.63
N THR A 149 -28.76 -11.06 6.84
CA THR A 149 -29.89 -11.82 7.42
C THR A 149 -29.38 -12.87 8.40
N GLY A 150 -30.30 -13.52 9.13
CA GLY A 150 -30.01 -14.69 9.94
C GLY A 150 -29.39 -14.41 11.30
N PRO A 151 -28.67 -15.41 11.88
CA PRO A 151 -28.25 -15.36 13.30
C PRO A 151 -27.34 -14.19 13.66
N LEU A 152 -26.44 -13.77 12.74
CA LEU A 152 -25.55 -12.63 12.97
C LEU A 152 -26.33 -11.33 13.17
N LEU A 153 -27.40 -11.12 12.38
CA LEU A 153 -28.26 -9.96 12.51
C LEU A 153 -29.00 -9.97 13.85
N SER A 154 -29.49 -11.13 14.27
CA SER A 154 -30.17 -11.28 15.56
C SER A 154 -29.25 -11.05 16.77
N LEU A 155 -27.98 -11.39 16.64
CA LEU A 155 -26.96 -11.10 17.65
C LEU A 155 -26.65 -9.60 17.72
N ALA A 156 -26.55 -8.97 16.55
CA ALA A 156 -26.26 -7.54 16.42
C ALA A 156 -27.44 -6.66 16.89
N LEU A 157 -28.67 -7.10 16.63
CA LEU A 157 -29.92 -6.40 16.89
C LEU A 157 -30.83 -7.27 17.79
N PRO A 158 -30.55 -7.32 19.10
CA PRO A 158 -31.40 -8.06 20.03
C PRO A 158 -32.78 -7.43 20.11
N PRO A 159 -33.81 -8.19 20.55
CA PRO A 159 -35.20 -7.73 20.61
C PRO A 159 -35.42 -6.40 21.30
N SER A 160 -34.67 -6.09 22.36
CA SER A 160 -34.72 -4.81 23.08
C SER A 160 -34.29 -3.63 22.20
N THR A 161 -33.20 -3.80 21.40
CA THR A 161 -32.74 -2.79 20.47
C THR A 161 -33.74 -2.57 19.34
N VAL A 162 -34.27 -3.67 18.76
CA VAL A 162 -35.30 -3.59 17.72
C VAL A 162 -36.57 -2.88 18.22
N SER A 163 -37.00 -3.19 19.43
CA SER A 163 -38.16 -2.54 20.04
C SER A 163 -37.94 -1.02 20.20
N ILE A 164 -36.77 -0.61 20.63
CA ILE A 164 -36.42 0.83 20.73
C ILE A 164 -36.44 1.49 19.36
N LEU A 165 -35.74 0.91 18.38
CA LEU A 165 -35.64 1.46 17.03
C LEU A 165 -37.00 1.54 16.32
N SER A 166 -37.88 0.56 16.54
CA SER A 166 -39.21 0.49 15.95
C SER A 166 -40.31 1.22 16.74
N ASN A 167 -39.98 1.91 17.84
CA ASN A 167 -40.93 2.48 18.78
C ASN A 167 -41.95 1.46 19.31
N GLY A 168 -41.49 0.23 19.56
CA GLY A 168 -42.32 -0.87 20.09
C GLY A 168 -43.14 -1.62 19.04
N LEU A 169 -43.02 -1.29 17.77
CA LEU A 169 -43.80 -1.93 16.67
C LEU A 169 -43.26 -3.31 16.27
N ALA A 170 -41.98 -3.59 16.58
CA ALA A 170 -41.33 -4.85 16.23
C ALA A 170 -40.38 -5.30 17.35
N ASN A 171 -40.05 -6.60 17.34
CA ASN A 171 -39.16 -7.22 18.32
C ASN A 171 -38.10 -8.13 17.64
N ARG A 172 -38.07 -8.20 16.31
CA ARG A 172 -37.11 -9.00 15.54
C ARG A 172 -36.64 -8.23 14.33
N ALA A 173 -35.31 -8.21 14.11
CA ALA A 173 -34.73 -7.78 12.87
C ALA A 173 -34.64 -8.98 11.89
N ASP A 174 -35.21 -8.85 10.72
CA ASP A 174 -35.26 -9.90 9.71
C ASP A 174 -34.22 -9.70 8.65
N THR A 175 -33.96 -8.42 8.28
CA THR A 175 -33.03 -8.04 7.22
C THR A 175 -32.40 -6.71 7.58
N ALA A 176 -31.10 -6.55 7.34
CA ALA A 176 -30.43 -5.28 7.32
C ALA A 176 -29.78 -5.06 5.95
N LEU A 177 -29.90 -3.85 5.44
CA LEU A 177 -29.28 -3.40 4.20
C LEU A 177 -28.25 -2.34 4.55
N ILE A 178 -26.97 -2.63 4.24
CA ILE A 178 -25.86 -1.69 4.43
C ILE A 178 -25.44 -1.19 3.06
N LYS A 179 -25.48 0.14 2.89
CA LYS A 179 -24.95 0.83 1.72
C LYS A 179 -23.76 1.68 2.11
N ILE A 180 -22.72 1.66 1.29
CA ILE A 180 -21.57 2.55 1.41
C ILE A 180 -21.46 3.34 0.13
N ILE A 181 -21.53 4.65 0.26
CA ILE A 181 -21.51 5.61 -0.85
C ILE A 181 -20.29 6.51 -0.65
N ASN A 182 -19.42 6.56 -1.66
CA ASN A 182 -18.24 7.41 -1.63
C ASN A 182 -18.36 8.56 -2.62
N THR A 183 -17.80 9.71 -2.23
CA THR A 183 -17.45 10.80 -3.13
C THR A 183 -16.00 11.17 -2.83
N THR A 184 -15.17 11.32 -3.87
CA THR A 184 -13.77 11.72 -3.69
C THR A 184 -13.49 12.94 -4.56
N ASP A 185 -13.04 14.01 -3.93
CA ASP A 185 -12.55 15.20 -4.59
C ASP A 185 -11.04 15.14 -4.72
N PHE A 186 -10.53 15.28 -5.93
CA PHE A 186 -9.11 15.28 -6.26
C PHE A 186 -8.69 16.68 -6.71
N LEU A 187 -7.57 17.15 -6.19
CA LEU A 187 -6.95 18.42 -6.57
C LEU A 187 -5.43 18.26 -6.63
N VAL A 188 -4.83 18.49 -7.80
CA VAL A 188 -3.37 18.66 -7.89
C VAL A 188 -3.04 20.09 -7.50
N ASP A 189 -2.80 20.31 -6.20
CA ASP A 189 -2.73 21.64 -5.59
C ASP A 189 -1.32 22.22 -5.50
N ALA A 190 -0.28 21.38 -5.69
CA ALA A 190 1.09 21.85 -5.67
C ALA A 190 2.00 21.08 -6.63
N SER A 191 3.12 21.72 -7.00
CA SER A 191 4.21 21.14 -7.77
C SER A 191 5.55 21.63 -7.25
N GLY A 192 6.61 20.84 -7.38
CA GLY A 192 7.94 21.19 -6.91
C GLY A 192 8.81 19.97 -6.71
N THR A 193 9.61 19.96 -5.64
CA THR A 193 10.53 18.85 -5.34
C THR A 193 10.28 18.31 -3.94
N ILE A 194 10.39 16.98 -3.80
CA ILE A 194 10.42 16.30 -2.51
C ILE A 194 11.74 15.55 -2.35
N THR A 195 12.32 15.63 -1.15
CA THR A 195 13.44 14.78 -0.74
C THR A 195 12.93 13.79 0.29
N ILE A 196 13.01 12.51 0.00
CA ILE A 196 12.76 11.39 0.92
C ILE A 196 14.06 10.60 1.11
N PRO A 197 14.17 9.64 2.02
CA PRO A 197 15.41 8.84 2.18
C PRO A 197 15.89 8.18 0.87
N LEU A 198 14.99 7.88 -0.06
CA LEU A 198 15.31 7.30 -1.38
C LEU A 198 16.01 8.29 -2.33
N GLY A 199 15.81 9.60 -2.18
CA GLY A 199 16.38 10.64 -3.04
C GLY A 199 15.50 11.87 -3.18
N THR A 200 15.86 12.74 -4.14
CA THR A 200 15.11 13.96 -4.47
C THR A 200 14.44 13.81 -5.82
N PHE A 201 13.17 14.18 -5.91
CA PHE A 201 12.32 13.98 -7.08
C PHE A 201 11.50 15.24 -7.39
N ASP A 202 11.29 15.51 -8.67
CA ASP A 202 10.26 16.43 -9.13
C ASP A 202 8.88 15.78 -8.95
N ILE A 203 7.90 16.53 -8.41
CA ILE A 203 6.61 15.97 -8.05
C ILE A 203 5.43 16.87 -8.40
N LEU A 204 4.26 16.23 -8.51
CA LEU A 204 2.96 16.80 -8.27
C LEU A 204 2.43 16.34 -6.92
N ARG A 205 1.82 17.26 -6.16
CA ARG A 205 1.09 16.88 -4.95
C ARG A 205 -0.39 16.77 -5.27
N LEU A 206 -0.93 15.57 -5.06
CA LEU A 206 -2.34 15.28 -5.15
C LEU A 206 -2.95 15.38 -3.74
N LYS A 207 -3.90 16.29 -3.57
CA LYS A 207 -4.78 16.35 -2.40
C LYS A 207 -6.07 15.62 -2.74
N SER A 208 -6.49 14.68 -1.92
CA SER A 208 -7.79 14.04 -2.02
C SER A 208 -8.60 14.23 -0.75
N ILE A 209 -9.92 14.46 -0.92
CA ILE A 209 -10.89 14.51 0.16
C ILE A 209 -11.95 13.47 -0.15
N LYS A 210 -11.98 12.41 0.64
CA LYS A 210 -12.93 11.32 0.49
C LYS A 210 -14.04 11.42 1.52
N TYR A 211 -15.25 11.54 1.05
CA TYR A 211 -16.46 11.50 1.85
C TYR A 211 -17.08 10.11 1.73
N THR A 212 -17.23 9.43 2.86
CA THR A 212 -17.90 8.13 2.95
C THR A 212 -19.24 8.33 3.70
N ASN A 213 -20.33 8.03 3.04
CA ASN A 213 -21.65 7.96 3.65
C ASN A 213 -22.07 6.49 3.76
N SER A 214 -22.33 6.03 4.99
CA SER A 214 -22.79 4.68 5.31
C SER A 214 -24.23 4.71 5.78
N GLU A 215 -25.11 4.08 5.03
CA GLU A 215 -26.54 3.98 5.33
C GLU A 215 -26.86 2.57 5.84
N LEU A 216 -27.74 2.48 6.84
CA LEU A 216 -28.23 1.23 7.38
C LEU A 216 -29.75 1.29 7.43
N ASP A 217 -30.40 0.43 6.65
CA ASP A 217 -31.83 0.22 6.67
C ASP A 217 -32.13 -1.15 7.28
N ILE A 218 -33.13 -1.23 8.16
CA ILE A 218 -33.47 -2.48 8.86
C ILE A 218 -34.93 -2.80 8.64
N TYR A 219 -35.23 -3.97 8.12
CA TYR A 219 -36.57 -4.52 8.13
C TYR A 219 -36.78 -5.31 9.41
N CYS A 220 -37.76 -4.89 10.18
CA CYS A 220 -38.10 -5.49 11.48
C CYS A 220 -39.55 -5.99 11.49
N SER A 221 -39.83 -7.08 12.21
CA SER A 221 -41.18 -7.60 12.40
C SER A 221 -41.49 -7.87 13.87
N ASP A 222 -42.76 -7.90 14.16
CA ASP A 222 -43.26 -8.42 15.43
C ASP A 222 -43.52 -9.92 15.33
N THR A 223 -42.94 -10.71 16.24
CA THR A 223 -42.96 -12.18 16.19
C THR A 223 -44.37 -12.75 16.50
N ILE A 224 -45.29 -11.97 17.04
CA ILE A 224 -46.65 -12.39 17.39
C ILE A 224 -47.62 -12.05 16.25
N SER A 225 -47.62 -10.79 15.79
CA SER A 225 -48.53 -10.36 14.74
C SER A 225 -48.03 -10.66 13.34
N GLY A 226 -46.73 -10.85 13.16
CA GLY A 226 -46.07 -10.98 11.87
C GLY A 226 -46.00 -9.70 11.04
N ILE A 227 -46.45 -8.58 11.58
CA ILE A 227 -46.43 -7.27 10.92
C ILE A 227 -44.98 -6.76 10.92
N GLY A 228 -44.50 -6.33 9.75
CA GLY A 228 -43.16 -5.79 9.60
C GLY A 228 -43.13 -4.36 9.09
N THR A 229 -42.03 -3.68 9.36
CA THR A 229 -41.76 -2.30 8.90
C THR A 229 -40.29 -2.10 8.60
N TRP A 230 -40.00 -1.20 7.67
CA TRP A 230 -38.64 -0.69 7.44
C TRP A 230 -38.36 0.48 8.39
N ILE A 231 -37.13 0.46 8.93
CA ILE A 231 -36.53 1.59 9.65
C ILE A 231 -35.35 2.01 8.83
N ASN A 232 -35.43 3.19 8.19
CA ASN A 232 -34.41 3.67 7.28
C ASN A 232 -33.42 4.59 8.00
N ASN A 233 -32.18 4.64 7.50
CA ASN A 233 -31.10 5.52 7.96
C ASN A 233 -30.86 5.39 9.48
N VAL A 234 -30.77 4.15 9.96
CA VAL A 234 -30.50 3.87 11.37
C VAL A 234 -29.10 4.35 11.74
N PRO A 235 -28.94 5.23 12.73
CA PRO A 235 -27.61 5.65 13.18
C PRO A 235 -26.83 4.46 13.74
N PHE A 236 -25.58 4.29 13.32
CA PHE A 236 -24.71 3.23 13.84
C PHE A 236 -24.52 3.32 15.35
N SER A 237 -24.52 4.55 15.91
CA SER A 237 -24.48 4.79 17.36
C SER A 237 -25.65 4.18 18.12
N SER A 238 -26.77 3.87 17.46
CA SER A 238 -27.95 3.22 18.06
C SER A 238 -27.78 1.70 18.19
N ILE A 239 -26.72 1.12 17.58
CA ILE A 239 -26.45 -0.32 17.60
C ILE A 239 -25.26 -0.59 18.50
N PRO A 240 -25.40 -1.37 19.58
CA PRO A 240 -24.39 -1.48 20.64
C PRO A 240 -22.98 -1.79 20.17
N PHE A 241 -22.79 -2.67 19.17
CA PHE A 241 -21.47 -3.04 18.67
C PHE A 241 -20.98 -2.15 17.52
N LEU A 242 -21.83 -1.30 16.92
CA LEU A 242 -21.50 -0.32 15.89
C LEU A 242 -21.35 1.11 16.44
N GLY A 243 -21.56 1.31 17.74
CA GLY A 243 -21.55 2.65 18.36
C GLY A 243 -20.22 3.41 18.26
N GLY A 244 -19.13 2.73 17.89
CA GLY A 244 -17.83 3.36 17.59
C GLY A 244 -17.65 3.80 16.14
N PHE A 245 -18.60 3.49 15.26
CA PHE A 245 -18.54 3.85 13.83
C PHE A 245 -19.41 5.08 13.55
N SER A 246 -19.00 5.88 12.59
CA SER A 246 -19.77 7.02 12.10
C SER A 246 -20.50 6.65 10.81
N ASN A 247 -21.71 7.17 10.63
CA ASN A 247 -22.40 7.10 9.34
C ASN A 247 -21.76 7.96 8.26
N ASN A 248 -21.02 9.01 8.69
CA ASN A 248 -20.33 9.91 7.76
C ASN A 248 -18.89 10.06 8.20
N GLU A 249 -17.98 9.79 7.30
CA GLU A 249 -16.54 9.94 7.51
C GLU A 249 -15.95 10.81 6.42
N THR A 250 -14.96 11.63 6.79
CA THR A 250 -14.18 12.42 5.83
C THR A 250 -12.72 12.15 6.05
N GLU A 251 -12.02 11.71 5.01
CA GLU A 251 -10.59 11.49 5.00
C GLU A 251 -9.92 12.56 4.16
N TYR A 252 -8.87 13.18 4.69
CA TYR A 252 -8.03 14.13 3.98
C TYR A 252 -6.67 13.51 3.77
N LYS A 253 -6.19 13.49 2.51
CA LYS A 253 -4.95 12.83 2.14
C LYS A 253 -4.13 13.69 1.20
N TYR A 254 -2.81 13.69 1.39
CA TYR A 254 -1.83 14.29 0.49
C TYR A 254 -0.87 13.22 -0.01
N GLU A 255 -0.62 13.21 -1.31
CA GLU A 255 0.22 12.24 -2.00
C GLU A 255 1.20 12.98 -2.91
N TRP A 256 2.48 12.61 -2.86
CA TRP A 256 3.54 13.14 -3.71
C TRP A 256 3.86 12.12 -4.79
N ILE A 257 3.55 12.47 -6.03
CA ILE A 257 3.62 11.58 -7.20
C ILE A 257 4.60 12.18 -8.20
N THR A 258 5.39 11.34 -8.87
CA THR A 258 6.41 11.72 -9.86
C THR A 258 6.17 11.01 -11.18
N ASP A 259 6.71 11.58 -12.28
CA ASP A 259 6.83 10.95 -13.59
C ASP A 259 8.13 10.14 -13.76
N ASN A 260 8.92 9.98 -12.70
CA ASN A 260 10.18 9.25 -12.73
C ASN A 260 9.93 7.74 -12.83
N ALA A 261 10.22 7.15 -13.98
CA ALA A 261 10.00 5.73 -14.27
C ALA A 261 10.72 4.77 -13.30
N SER A 262 11.76 5.22 -12.57
CA SER A 262 12.47 4.36 -11.60
C SER A 262 11.68 4.13 -10.31
N VAL A 263 10.65 4.92 -10.06
CA VAL A 263 9.81 4.85 -8.85
C VAL A 263 8.35 4.53 -9.14
N ALA A 264 7.85 4.74 -10.34
CA ALA A 264 6.57 4.28 -10.94
C ALA A 264 5.32 4.26 -10.03
N PHE A 265 5.36 4.89 -8.87
CA PHE A 265 4.30 4.94 -7.87
C PHE A 265 4.42 6.20 -7.01
N LEU A 266 3.58 6.32 -5.98
CA LEU A 266 3.62 7.43 -5.05
C LEU A 266 4.91 7.38 -4.19
N LEU A 267 5.53 8.53 -4.00
CA LEU A 267 6.76 8.67 -3.20
C LEU A 267 6.48 8.78 -1.71
N ALA A 268 5.43 9.52 -1.35
CA ALA A 268 5.00 9.71 0.05
C ALA A 268 3.50 9.96 0.12
N GLU A 269 2.91 9.58 1.24
CA GLU A 269 1.50 9.76 1.57
C GLU A 269 1.36 10.21 3.02
N ILE A 270 0.49 11.19 3.24
CA ILE A 270 0.12 11.67 4.57
C ILE A 270 -1.39 11.74 4.66
N ILE A 271 -1.96 11.12 5.69
CA ILE A 271 -3.36 11.32 6.09
C ILE A 271 -3.39 12.35 7.20
N VAL A 272 -4.29 13.33 7.08
CA VAL A 272 -4.40 14.45 8.01
C VAL A 272 -5.83 14.62 8.53
N ASP A 273 -5.97 15.35 9.63
CA ASP A 273 -7.26 15.85 10.10
C ASP A 273 -7.70 17.11 9.33
N SER A 274 -8.85 17.66 9.66
CA SER A 274 -9.39 18.88 9.02
C SER A 274 -8.57 20.15 9.28
N ALA A 275 -7.57 20.10 10.16
CA ALA A 275 -6.64 21.18 10.49
C ALA A 275 -5.23 20.92 9.90
N ASP A 276 -5.10 19.95 8.98
CA ASP A 276 -3.85 19.50 8.35
C ASP A 276 -2.82 18.91 9.34
N ASN A 277 -3.24 18.45 10.53
CA ASN A 277 -2.36 17.72 11.43
C ASN A 277 -2.25 16.27 10.97
N ILE A 278 -1.04 15.72 10.94
CA ILE A 278 -0.77 14.32 10.54
C ILE A 278 -1.41 13.38 11.56
N ILE A 279 -2.19 12.44 11.03
CA ILE A 279 -2.72 11.29 11.76
C ILE A 279 -2.13 10.02 11.13
N ASN A 280 -1.81 9.01 11.93
CA ASN A 280 -1.27 7.70 11.46
C ASN A 280 0.16 7.73 10.85
N GLY A 281 0.91 8.84 10.97
CA GLY A 281 2.27 8.93 10.47
C GLY A 281 2.38 9.24 8.98
N VAL A 282 3.52 8.87 8.38
CA VAL A 282 3.85 9.10 6.97
C VAL A 282 4.24 7.78 6.34
N SER A 283 3.59 7.41 5.24
CA SER A 283 4.03 6.32 4.39
C SER A 283 4.91 6.87 3.27
N PHE A 284 6.02 6.19 2.97
CA PHE A 284 6.95 6.63 1.93
C PHE A 284 7.63 5.47 1.24
N GLN A 285 8.07 5.71 0.01
CA GLN A 285 8.79 4.72 -0.77
C GLN A 285 10.22 4.57 -0.28
N THR A 286 10.70 3.33 -0.21
CA THR A 286 12.07 2.98 0.18
C THR A 286 12.68 1.98 -0.79
N THR A 287 13.92 1.58 -0.54
CA THR A 287 14.61 0.54 -1.31
C THR A 287 14.21 -0.86 -0.85
N ALA A 288 14.43 -1.84 -1.72
CA ALA A 288 14.39 -3.23 -1.30
C ALA A 288 15.25 -3.42 -0.04
N PRO A 289 14.74 -4.12 0.98
CA PRO A 289 15.51 -4.39 2.17
C PRO A 289 16.84 -5.05 1.79
N SER A 290 17.96 -4.45 2.23
CA SER A 290 19.31 -4.96 1.97
C SER A 290 19.67 -6.10 2.92
N TYR A 291 18.74 -6.95 3.31
CA TYR A 291 19.11 -8.14 4.05
C TYR A 291 19.12 -9.35 3.14
N ILE A 292 20.10 -10.18 3.38
CA ILE A 292 20.05 -11.56 2.98
C ILE A 292 18.78 -12.11 3.62
N ASN A 293 17.77 -12.41 2.81
CA ASN A 293 16.60 -13.14 3.28
C ASN A 293 17.13 -14.45 3.88
N GLU A 294 17.32 -14.50 5.18
CA GLU A 294 17.26 -15.77 5.87
C GLU A 294 15.79 -16.19 5.73
N SER A 295 15.49 -16.87 4.62
CA SER A 295 14.22 -17.55 4.50
C SER A 295 14.17 -18.52 5.69
N ASN A 296 13.37 -18.21 6.68
CA ASN A 296 13.14 -19.02 7.88
C ASN A 296 12.32 -20.28 7.56
N GLN A 297 12.54 -20.87 6.41
CA GLN A 297 12.22 -22.26 6.19
C GLN A 297 13.52 -23.04 6.40
N ASP A 298 13.53 -23.89 7.39
CA ASP A 298 14.58 -24.91 7.63
C ASP A 298 14.62 -25.89 6.45
N ILE A 299 14.98 -25.35 5.25
CA ILE A 299 15.16 -26.15 4.03
C ILE A 299 16.38 -27.07 4.22
N PHE A 300 17.32 -26.62 5.03
CA PHE A 300 18.56 -27.36 5.32
C PHE A 300 18.85 -27.39 6.81
N ASN A 301 19.12 -28.57 7.31
CA ASN A 301 19.64 -28.77 8.64
C ASN A 301 21.18 -28.89 8.54
N ILE A 302 21.93 -28.01 9.22
CA ILE A 302 23.38 -27.90 9.10
C ILE A 302 23.98 -28.04 10.50
N TYR A 303 24.77 -29.09 10.70
CA TYR A 303 25.33 -29.41 12.01
C TYR A 303 26.63 -30.21 11.93
N PRO A 304 27.45 -30.16 12.99
CA PRO A 304 27.42 -29.29 14.16
C PRO A 304 27.94 -27.90 13.83
N ILE A 305 27.39 -26.85 14.46
CA ILE A 305 27.96 -25.50 14.44
C ILE A 305 28.14 -25.09 15.91
N PRO A 306 29.38 -24.88 16.40
CA PRO A 306 30.68 -24.95 15.72
C PRO A 306 31.08 -26.36 15.28
N ALA A 307 31.80 -26.47 14.14
CA ALA A 307 32.31 -27.68 13.56
C ALA A 307 33.79 -27.87 13.90
N THR A 308 34.26 -29.12 13.90
CA THR A 308 35.71 -29.45 14.14
C THR A 308 36.33 -30.05 12.90
N TYR A 309 35.92 -31.25 12.51
CA TYR A 309 36.50 -31.99 11.39
C TYR A 309 35.54 -32.13 10.21
N SER A 310 34.25 -31.99 10.45
CA SER A 310 33.25 -32.15 9.40
C SER A 310 31.95 -31.41 9.71
N LEU A 311 31.20 -31.10 8.66
CA LEU A 311 29.88 -30.47 8.70
C LEU A 311 28.89 -31.31 7.90
N ASN A 312 27.75 -31.64 8.45
CA ASN A 312 26.69 -32.33 7.77
C ASN A 312 25.67 -31.29 7.25
N ILE A 313 25.17 -31.49 6.06
CA ILE A 313 24.07 -30.73 5.44
C ILE A 313 22.99 -31.73 5.07
N GLU A 314 21.81 -31.56 5.63
CA GLU A 314 20.62 -32.35 5.31
C GLU A 314 19.57 -31.43 4.67
N ALA A 315 19.09 -31.81 3.49
CA ALA A 315 17.99 -31.09 2.83
C ALA A 315 16.65 -31.76 3.14
N ASN A 316 15.62 -30.94 3.40
CA ASN A 316 14.25 -31.41 3.58
C ASN A 316 13.56 -31.75 2.24
N SER A 317 14.24 -31.55 1.10
CA SER A 317 13.80 -31.83 -0.25
C SER A 317 14.76 -32.80 -0.94
N THR A 318 14.28 -33.47 -1.99
CA THR A 318 15.07 -34.32 -2.88
C THR A 318 15.63 -33.58 -4.09
N ASP A 319 15.47 -32.26 -4.16
CA ASP A 319 15.99 -31.43 -5.24
C ASP A 319 17.50 -31.40 -5.24
N LEU A 320 18.07 -31.19 -6.43
CA LEU A 320 19.52 -30.98 -6.57
C LEU A 320 19.88 -29.65 -5.91
N ALA A 321 20.76 -29.70 -4.92
CA ALA A 321 21.32 -28.55 -4.23
C ALA A 321 22.79 -28.37 -4.58
N THR A 322 23.27 -27.13 -4.61
CA THR A 322 24.71 -26.80 -4.74
C THR A 322 25.13 -26.07 -3.47
N TYR A 323 26.24 -26.51 -2.85
CA TYR A 323 26.84 -25.69 -1.80
C TYR A 323 28.14 -25.03 -2.31
N LYS A 324 28.42 -23.84 -1.76
CA LYS A 324 29.66 -23.08 -1.94
C LYS A 324 30.15 -22.61 -0.57
N MET A 325 31.40 -22.89 -0.24
CA MET A 325 32.01 -22.45 1.00
C MET A 325 33.08 -21.40 0.73
N TYR A 326 33.05 -20.32 1.47
CA TYR A 326 33.94 -19.16 1.30
C TYR A 326 34.67 -18.84 2.61
N ASP A 327 35.90 -18.31 2.51
CA ASP A 327 36.55 -17.64 3.61
C ASP A 327 35.94 -16.25 3.90
N ILE A 328 36.42 -15.57 4.93
CA ILE A 328 35.96 -14.24 5.31
C ILE A 328 36.29 -13.14 4.29
N ASN A 329 37.21 -13.40 3.37
CA ASN A 329 37.58 -12.49 2.29
C ASN A 329 36.75 -12.72 1.02
N GLY A 330 35.84 -13.71 1.03
CA GLY A 330 35.01 -14.08 -0.12
C GLY A 330 35.68 -15.03 -1.11
N ASN A 331 36.84 -15.62 -0.79
CA ASN A 331 37.49 -16.61 -1.65
C ASN A 331 36.75 -17.95 -1.54
N LEU A 332 36.42 -18.55 -2.69
CA LEU A 332 35.79 -19.86 -2.76
C LEU A 332 36.78 -20.95 -2.32
N ILE A 333 36.38 -21.72 -1.31
CA ILE A 333 37.19 -22.82 -0.73
C ILE A 333 36.75 -24.16 -1.29
N SER A 334 35.43 -24.40 -1.36
CA SER A 334 34.85 -25.66 -1.80
C SER A 334 33.50 -25.45 -2.43
N GLU A 335 33.19 -26.23 -3.46
CA GLU A 335 31.90 -26.26 -4.14
C GLU A 335 31.56 -27.71 -4.54
N ASN A 336 30.32 -28.11 -4.35
CA ASN A 336 29.82 -29.40 -4.86
C ASN A 336 28.29 -29.39 -4.92
N THR A 337 27.74 -30.37 -5.64
CA THR A 337 26.29 -30.62 -5.73
C THR A 337 25.93 -31.88 -4.95
N PHE A 338 24.72 -31.87 -4.37
CA PHE A 338 24.20 -33.01 -3.64
C PHE A 338 22.69 -33.10 -3.72
N THR A 339 22.16 -34.29 -3.43
CA THR A 339 20.73 -34.50 -3.23
C THR A 339 20.54 -35.08 -1.84
N LYS A 340 19.58 -34.54 -1.09
CA LYS A 340 19.18 -34.97 0.25
C LYS A 340 20.22 -34.71 1.34
N ASN A 341 21.43 -35.33 1.31
CA ASN A 341 22.43 -35.17 2.37
C ASN A 341 23.84 -35.08 1.78
N THR A 342 24.71 -34.31 2.43
CA THR A 342 26.15 -34.31 2.15
C THR A 342 26.94 -34.04 3.42
N LYS A 343 28.23 -34.45 3.41
CA LYS A 343 29.18 -34.23 4.53
C LYS A 343 30.39 -33.51 3.96
N LEU A 344 30.71 -32.36 4.52
CA LEU A 344 31.90 -31.57 4.16
C LEU A 344 33.03 -31.96 5.12
N ASP A 345 34.21 -32.25 4.55
CA ASP A 345 35.45 -32.41 5.30
C ASP A 345 36.07 -31.03 5.54
N LEU A 346 36.22 -30.68 6.83
CA LEU A 346 36.80 -29.40 7.28
C LEU A 346 38.17 -29.56 7.88
N SER A 347 38.73 -30.79 7.91
CA SER A 347 39.98 -31.11 8.60
C SER A 347 41.21 -30.35 8.07
N HIS A 348 41.13 -29.88 6.84
CA HIS A 348 42.18 -29.11 6.16
C HIS A 348 42.02 -27.59 6.31
N LEU A 349 40.95 -27.14 6.99
CA LEU A 349 40.69 -25.72 7.16
C LEU A 349 41.29 -25.18 8.47
N ALA A 350 41.75 -23.94 8.41
CA ALA A 350 42.19 -23.23 9.61
C ALA A 350 40.98 -22.91 10.52
N LYS A 351 41.24 -22.84 11.83
CA LYS A 351 40.22 -22.38 12.78
C LYS A 351 39.79 -20.98 12.45
N GLY A 352 38.47 -20.74 12.38
CA GLY A 352 37.95 -19.42 11.98
C GLY A 352 36.50 -19.45 11.57
N ASN A 353 36.06 -18.32 11.01
CA ASN A 353 34.72 -18.13 10.46
C ASN A 353 34.75 -18.33 8.95
N TYR A 354 33.73 -19.02 8.45
CA TYR A 354 33.50 -19.30 7.04
C TYR A 354 32.04 -19.01 6.69
N LEU A 355 31.76 -18.76 5.42
CA LEU A 355 30.40 -18.59 4.90
C LEU A 355 30.06 -19.80 4.02
N LEU A 356 28.95 -20.46 4.31
CA LEU A 356 28.39 -21.55 3.53
C LEU A 356 27.12 -21.08 2.86
N ASN A 357 27.14 -20.98 1.54
CA ASN A 357 25.97 -20.72 0.72
C ASN A 357 25.47 -22.05 0.14
N ILE A 358 24.16 -22.30 0.23
CA ILE A 358 23.50 -23.47 -0.35
C ILE A 358 22.34 -22.98 -1.20
N SER A 359 22.28 -23.44 -2.45
CA SER A 359 21.25 -23.04 -3.43
C SER A 359 20.54 -24.23 -4.03
N THR A 360 19.24 -24.09 -4.27
CA THR A 360 18.37 -25.00 -5.02
C THR A 360 17.60 -24.20 -6.07
N LYS A 361 16.75 -24.88 -6.86
CA LYS A 361 15.80 -24.18 -7.75
C LYS A 361 14.79 -23.28 -7.01
N GLY A 362 14.52 -23.58 -5.73
CA GLY A 362 13.54 -22.88 -4.90
C GLY A 362 14.11 -21.73 -4.05
N GLY A 363 15.43 -21.48 -4.11
CA GLY A 363 16.06 -20.40 -3.33
C GLY A 363 17.46 -20.75 -2.85
N SER A 364 18.08 -19.83 -2.09
CA SER A 364 19.39 -20.03 -1.50
C SER A 364 19.42 -19.59 -0.04
N ILE A 365 20.25 -20.25 0.78
CA ILE A 365 20.56 -19.82 2.15
C ILE A 365 22.06 -19.60 2.30
N THR A 366 22.44 -18.68 3.18
CA THR A 366 23.84 -18.49 3.58
C THR A 366 23.93 -18.60 5.09
N LYS A 367 24.81 -19.50 5.57
CA LYS A 367 25.06 -19.68 7.01
C LYS A 367 26.53 -19.44 7.36
N LYS A 368 26.75 -18.80 8.50
CA LYS A 368 28.08 -18.65 9.10
C LYS A 368 28.47 -19.96 9.78
N ILE A 369 29.62 -20.52 9.41
CA ILE A 369 30.22 -21.74 9.99
C ILE A 369 31.40 -21.33 10.80
N ILE A 370 31.49 -21.86 12.03
CA ILE A 370 32.61 -21.66 12.93
C ILE A 370 33.38 -22.97 13.00
N VAL A 371 34.67 -22.98 12.56
CA VAL A 371 35.59 -24.11 12.63
C VAL A 371 36.49 -23.93 13.88
N LYS A 372 36.54 -24.94 14.75
CA LYS A 372 37.29 -24.93 16.01
C LYS A 372 38.56 -25.77 15.96
#